data_e35aedb7c8a04989f361eeddb090475a
#
_entry.id   e35aedb7c8a04989f361eeddb090475a
#
_cell.length_a   1.000
_cell.length_b   1.000
_cell.length_c   1.000
_cell.angle_alpha   90.00
_cell.angle_beta   90.00
_cell.angle_gamma   90.00
#
_symmetry.space_group_name_H-M   'P 1'
#
loop_
_entity.id
_entity.type
_entity.pdbx_description
1 polymer ?
#
loop_
_entity_poly.entity_id
_entity_poly.type
_entity_poly.pdbx_seq_one_letter_code
_entity_poly.pdbx_strand_id
1 'polypeptide(L)'
;LTVYSAIRWLAIVTVGVILIPAMGWMLLTGERPAILLSLGLVIFCLSALRATKVLSNAMQQNFEMTHALREAKESAERLASTDHLTGLTSRGAFVERADAPFQYCRRNGLPVSVAVLDLDHFKQVNDTRGHAVGDLALKHAARLIQSSLRKSDLCCRWGGEEFVILLPDTALEDA
;
A
#
# COMPACT_ATOMS: atom_id res chain seq x y z
N LEU A 1 -6.83 5.85 -16.32
CA LEU A 1 -6.49 6.22 -17.70
C LEU A 1 -7.47 7.23 -18.31
N THR A 2 -8.78 7.14 -18.01
CA THR A 2 -9.84 7.98 -18.61
C THR A 2 -9.83 9.44 -18.15
N VAL A 3 -9.50 9.74 -16.88
CA VAL A 3 -9.55 11.11 -16.34
C VAL A 3 -8.42 11.98 -16.93
N TYR A 4 -7.20 11.43 -17.03
CA TYR A 4 -6.06 12.17 -17.59
C TYR A 4 -6.18 12.45 -19.09
N SER A 5 -6.75 11.51 -19.84
CA SER A 5 -7.03 11.75 -21.26
C SER A 5 -8.08 12.85 -21.43
N ALA A 6 -9.10 12.90 -20.58
CA ALA A 6 -10.14 13.93 -20.62
C ALA A 6 -9.55 15.32 -20.31
N ILE A 7 -8.70 15.46 -19.29
CA ILE A 7 -8.05 16.74 -18.93
C ILE A 7 -7.16 17.23 -20.09
N ARG A 8 -6.42 16.33 -20.74
CA ARG A 8 -5.58 16.67 -21.89
C ARG A 8 -6.40 17.14 -23.08
N TRP A 9 -7.51 16.46 -23.39
CA TRP A 9 -8.43 16.86 -24.44
C TRP A 9 -9.07 18.22 -24.15
N LEU A 10 -9.48 18.45 -22.90
CA LEU A 10 -10.03 19.72 -22.46
C LEU A 10 -9.04 20.87 -22.66
N ALA A 11 -7.78 20.68 -22.28
CA ALA A 11 -6.73 21.67 -22.46
C ALA A 11 -6.48 21.97 -23.96
N ILE A 12 -6.42 20.96 -24.82
CA ILE A 12 -6.23 21.12 -26.27
C ILE A 12 -7.40 21.88 -26.88
N VAL A 13 -8.63 21.52 -26.53
CA VAL A 13 -9.84 22.17 -27.04
C VAL A 13 -9.91 23.63 -26.58
N THR A 14 -9.63 23.91 -25.31
CA THR A 14 -9.65 25.28 -24.77
C THR A 14 -8.59 26.17 -25.46
N VAL A 15 -7.37 25.65 -25.63
CA VAL A 15 -6.31 26.35 -26.36
C VAL A 15 -6.70 26.57 -27.82
N GLY A 16 -7.27 25.56 -28.46
CA GLY A 16 -7.70 25.68 -29.87
C GLY A 16 -8.81 26.71 -30.10
N VAL A 17 -9.85 26.65 -29.30
CA VAL A 17 -11.05 27.52 -29.45
C VAL A 17 -10.72 28.98 -29.17
N ILE A 18 -9.86 29.29 -28.18
CA ILE A 18 -9.52 30.67 -27.81
C ILE A 18 -8.41 31.25 -28.68
N LEU A 19 -7.38 30.47 -28.98
CA LEU A 19 -6.15 30.99 -29.58
C LEU A 19 -6.19 30.99 -31.13
N ILE A 20 -6.86 30.03 -31.78
CA ILE A 20 -6.88 29.96 -33.24
C ILE A 20 -7.60 31.18 -33.85
N PRO A 21 -8.76 31.64 -33.41
CA PRO A 21 -9.41 32.83 -33.94
C PRO A 21 -8.60 34.10 -33.66
N ALA A 22 -8.01 34.24 -32.49
CA ALA A 22 -7.19 35.38 -32.12
C ALA A 22 -5.93 35.49 -33.02
N MET A 23 -5.27 34.35 -33.26
CA MET A 23 -4.12 34.26 -34.20
C MET A 23 -4.52 34.58 -35.62
N GLY A 24 -5.65 34.05 -36.08
CA GLY A 24 -6.17 34.30 -37.44
C GLY A 24 -6.41 35.80 -37.66
N TRP A 25 -7.06 36.48 -36.71
CA TRP A 25 -7.30 37.94 -36.81
C TRP A 25 -6.00 38.73 -36.78
N MET A 26 -5.06 38.35 -35.98
CA MET A 26 -3.74 38.99 -35.83
C MET A 26 -2.88 38.86 -37.14
N LEU A 27 -2.97 37.75 -37.84
CA LEU A 27 -2.30 37.51 -39.10
C LEU A 27 -2.97 38.32 -40.24
N LEU A 28 -4.30 38.50 -40.18
CA LEU A 28 -5.04 39.26 -41.17
C LEU A 28 -4.77 40.78 -41.14
N THR A 29 -4.37 41.32 -39.97
CA THR A 29 -3.98 42.75 -39.83
C THR A 29 -2.67 43.09 -40.51
N GLY A 30 -1.81 42.11 -40.78
CA GLY A 30 -0.57 42.27 -41.59
C GLY A 30 0.52 43.14 -40.95
N GLU A 31 0.33 43.60 -39.70
CA GLU A 31 1.29 44.40 -38.97
C GLU A 31 2.47 43.56 -38.44
N ARG A 32 3.70 44.05 -38.57
CA ARG A 32 4.90 43.29 -38.10
C ARG A 32 4.83 42.85 -36.67
N PRO A 33 4.39 43.66 -35.65
CA PRO A 33 4.29 43.23 -34.31
C PRO A 33 3.25 42.12 -34.09
N ALA A 34 2.16 42.12 -34.84
CA ALA A 34 1.13 41.06 -34.80
C ALA A 34 1.66 39.71 -35.26
N ILE A 35 2.50 39.69 -36.28
CA ILE A 35 3.12 38.45 -36.79
C ILE A 35 4.11 37.88 -35.74
N LEU A 36 4.91 38.70 -35.12
CA LEU A 36 5.84 38.24 -34.06
C LEU A 36 5.13 37.69 -32.82
N LEU A 37 4.02 38.34 -32.41
CA LEU A 37 3.20 37.88 -31.31
C LEU A 37 2.52 36.53 -31.62
N SER A 38 2.01 36.35 -32.86
CA SER A 38 1.39 35.08 -33.27
C SER A 38 2.41 33.95 -33.30
N LEU A 39 3.65 34.18 -33.77
CA LEU A 39 4.72 33.19 -33.74
C LEU A 39 5.11 32.81 -32.29
N GLY A 40 5.23 33.79 -31.40
CA GLY A 40 5.48 33.55 -29.99
C GLY A 40 4.40 32.73 -29.31
N LEU A 41 3.14 32.98 -29.66
CA LEU A 41 2.00 32.22 -29.15
C LEU A 41 2.02 30.76 -29.60
N VAL A 42 2.37 30.49 -30.88
CA VAL A 42 2.55 29.12 -31.38
C VAL A 42 3.63 28.38 -30.61
N ILE A 43 4.78 29.00 -30.40
CA ILE A 43 5.90 28.41 -29.66
C ILE A 43 5.48 28.13 -28.22
N PHE A 44 4.75 29.05 -27.59
CA PHE A 44 4.23 28.87 -26.25
C PHE A 44 3.26 27.68 -26.16
N CYS A 45 2.30 27.56 -27.10
CA CYS A 45 1.37 26.45 -27.14
C CYS A 45 2.08 25.09 -27.32
N LEU A 46 3.05 25.03 -28.24
CA LEU A 46 3.83 23.81 -28.45
C LEU A 46 4.65 23.42 -27.21
N SER A 47 5.23 24.38 -26.53
CA SER A 47 5.97 24.13 -25.28
C SER A 47 5.05 23.66 -24.15
N ALA A 48 3.87 24.26 -24.00
CA ALA A 48 2.86 23.87 -23.02
C ALA A 48 2.35 22.43 -23.25
N LEU A 49 2.08 22.07 -24.51
CA LEU A 49 1.67 20.70 -24.87
C LEU A 49 2.78 19.68 -24.58
N ARG A 50 4.05 20.04 -24.85
CA ARG A 50 5.18 19.18 -24.50
C ARG A 50 5.33 19.02 -22.98
N ALA A 51 5.25 20.12 -22.24
CA ALA A 51 5.34 20.10 -20.77
C ALA A 51 4.23 19.22 -20.14
N THR A 52 2.98 19.37 -20.62
CA THR A 52 1.85 18.54 -20.18
C THR A 52 2.08 17.06 -20.45
N LYS A 53 2.63 16.71 -21.61
CA LYS A 53 2.94 15.32 -21.99
C LYS A 53 4.04 14.74 -21.08
N VAL A 54 5.11 15.49 -20.84
CA VAL A 54 6.21 15.08 -19.97
C VAL A 54 5.71 14.86 -18.53
N LEU A 55 4.93 15.80 -18.01
CA LEU A 55 4.36 15.69 -16.66
C LEU A 55 3.40 14.49 -16.53
N SER A 56 2.52 14.28 -17.52
CA SER A 56 1.61 13.13 -17.56
C SER A 56 2.37 11.80 -17.55
N ASN A 57 3.42 11.69 -18.37
CA ASN A 57 4.25 10.48 -18.43
C ASN A 57 5.00 10.24 -17.10
N ALA A 58 5.55 11.29 -16.49
CA ALA A 58 6.22 11.18 -15.21
C ALA A 58 5.27 10.75 -14.09
N MET A 59 4.04 11.26 -14.06
CA MET A 59 3.02 10.83 -13.09
C MET A 59 2.61 9.38 -13.29
N GLN A 60 2.45 8.92 -14.54
CA GLN A 60 2.15 7.50 -14.83
C GLN A 60 3.30 6.59 -14.36
N GLN A 61 4.54 6.93 -14.69
CA GLN A 61 5.71 6.15 -14.27
C GLN A 61 5.82 6.06 -12.74
N ASN A 62 5.61 7.17 -12.04
CA ASN A 62 5.60 7.18 -10.57
C ASN A 62 4.50 6.29 -9.99
N PHE A 63 3.31 6.29 -10.58
CA PHE A 63 2.21 5.45 -10.15
C PHE A 63 2.52 3.96 -10.36
N GLU A 64 2.99 3.58 -11.54
CA GLU A 64 3.37 2.20 -11.86
C GLU A 64 4.53 1.71 -10.97
N MET A 65 5.54 2.57 -10.75
CA MET A 65 6.67 2.24 -9.89
C MET A 65 6.26 2.04 -8.43
N THR A 66 5.34 2.88 -7.94
CA THR A 66 4.82 2.77 -6.57
C THR A 66 4.01 1.48 -6.40
N HIS A 67 3.19 1.11 -7.38
CA HIS A 67 2.46 -0.16 -7.38
C HIS A 67 3.40 -1.36 -7.41
N ALA A 68 4.38 -1.38 -8.33
CA ALA A 68 5.34 -2.47 -8.43
C ALA A 68 6.16 -2.64 -7.14
N LEU A 69 6.58 -1.53 -6.52
CA LEU A 69 7.30 -1.55 -5.24
C LEU A 69 6.43 -2.11 -4.11
N ARG A 70 5.15 -1.74 -4.07
CA ARG A 70 4.20 -2.26 -3.09
C ARG A 70 3.98 -3.76 -3.25
N GLU A 71 3.76 -4.24 -4.47
CA GLU A 71 3.60 -5.66 -4.76
C GLU A 71 4.86 -6.47 -4.42
N ALA A 72 6.04 -5.95 -4.75
CA ALA A 72 7.31 -6.57 -4.40
C ALA A 72 7.52 -6.64 -2.88
N LYS A 73 7.15 -5.58 -2.15
CA LYS A 73 7.19 -5.53 -0.68
C LYS A 73 6.24 -6.56 -0.08
N GLU A 74 4.98 -6.60 -0.51
CA GLU A 74 3.98 -7.56 -0.03
C GLU A 74 4.40 -9.01 -0.33
N SER A 75 5.04 -9.25 -1.48
CA SER A 75 5.58 -10.56 -1.82
C SER A 75 6.76 -10.95 -0.92
N ALA A 76 7.66 -10.03 -0.63
CA ALA A 76 8.78 -10.26 0.29
C ALA A 76 8.28 -10.51 1.73
N GLU A 77 7.27 -9.77 2.18
CA GLU A 77 6.63 -9.98 3.49
C GLU A 77 5.93 -11.34 3.59
N ARG A 78 5.28 -11.81 2.50
CA ARG A 78 4.70 -13.16 2.46
C ARG A 78 5.75 -14.28 2.52
N LEU A 79 6.91 -14.05 1.92
CA LEU A 79 8.04 -14.99 1.96
C LEU A 79 8.80 -14.96 3.30
N ALA A 80 8.69 -13.88 4.05
CA ALA A 80 9.30 -13.77 5.37
C ALA A 80 8.60 -14.72 6.35
N SER A 81 9.34 -15.65 6.94
CA SER A 81 8.81 -16.61 7.90
C SER A 81 8.54 -16.01 9.29
N THR A 82 9.06 -14.82 9.56
CA THR A 82 8.95 -14.13 10.86
C THR A 82 8.49 -12.68 10.70
N ASP A 83 7.69 -12.21 11.64
CA ASP A 83 7.33 -10.80 11.78
C ASP A 83 8.55 -10.01 12.25
N HIS A 84 8.93 -8.99 11.51
CA HIS A 84 10.16 -8.21 11.73
C HIS A 84 10.15 -7.39 13.03
N LEU A 85 8.96 -7.03 13.53
CA LEU A 85 8.83 -6.25 14.76
C LEU A 85 8.88 -7.11 16.00
N THR A 86 8.10 -8.19 16.03
CA THR A 86 7.90 -9.03 17.22
C THR A 86 8.80 -10.27 17.26
N GLY A 87 9.31 -10.70 16.09
CA GLY A 87 10.08 -11.94 15.96
C GLY A 87 9.22 -13.21 15.98
N LEU A 88 7.91 -13.10 16.11
CA LEU A 88 6.97 -14.22 16.01
C LEU A 88 6.86 -14.72 14.56
N THR A 89 6.24 -15.87 14.36
CA THR A 89 5.91 -16.35 13.02
C THR A 89 5.04 -15.32 12.29
N SER A 90 5.33 -15.08 11.01
CA SER A 90 4.48 -14.25 10.17
C SER A 90 3.15 -14.95 9.89
N ARG A 91 2.10 -14.19 9.56
CA ARG A 91 0.78 -14.73 9.21
C ARG A 91 0.87 -15.80 8.10
N GLY A 92 1.66 -15.55 7.04
CA GLY A 92 1.82 -16.49 5.93
C GLY A 92 2.44 -17.80 6.36
N ALA A 93 3.56 -17.73 7.09
CA ALA A 93 4.25 -18.90 7.61
C ALA A 93 3.44 -19.65 8.69
N PHE A 94 2.61 -18.95 9.46
CA PHE A 94 1.70 -19.57 10.42
C PHE A 94 0.66 -20.45 9.72
N VAL A 95 -0.01 -19.94 8.68
CA VAL A 95 -1.01 -20.71 7.93
C VAL A 95 -0.40 -21.97 7.31
N GLU A 96 0.81 -21.83 6.74
CA GLU A 96 1.54 -22.98 6.16
C GLU A 96 1.92 -24.02 7.23
N ARG A 97 2.44 -23.59 8.38
CA ARG A 97 2.87 -24.47 9.47
C ARG A 97 1.72 -25.07 10.26
N ALA A 98 0.58 -24.40 10.32
CA ALA A 98 -0.59 -24.85 11.07
C ALA A 98 -1.27 -26.10 10.47
N ASP A 99 -1.13 -26.31 9.16
CA ASP A 99 -1.81 -27.41 8.47
C ASP A 99 -1.37 -28.78 8.99
N ALA A 100 -0.10 -29.01 9.17
CA ALA A 100 0.44 -30.31 9.60
C ALA A 100 -0.05 -30.73 11.00
N PRO A 101 0.08 -29.91 12.08
CA PRO A 101 -0.45 -30.26 13.40
C PRO A 101 -1.97 -30.35 13.42
N PHE A 102 -2.68 -29.52 12.69
CA PHE A 102 -4.14 -29.59 12.56
C PHE A 102 -4.58 -30.93 11.94
N GLN A 103 -3.98 -31.36 10.84
CA GLN A 103 -4.28 -32.64 10.18
C GLN A 103 -3.90 -33.83 11.07
N TYR A 104 -2.82 -33.72 11.84
CA TYR A 104 -2.42 -34.74 12.80
C TYR A 104 -3.49 -34.94 13.88
N CYS A 105 -3.92 -33.86 14.54
CA CYS A 105 -4.95 -33.90 15.57
C CYS A 105 -6.26 -34.43 15.00
N ARG A 106 -6.68 -33.96 13.84
CA ARG A 106 -7.90 -34.42 13.16
C ARG A 106 -7.89 -35.93 12.89
N ARG A 107 -6.77 -36.50 12.43
CA ARG A 107 -6.64 -37.93 12.14
C ARG A 107 -6.64 -38.79 13.40
N ASN A 108 -6.15 -38.29 14.50
CA ASN A 108 -6.04 -39.00 15.76
C ASN A 108 -7.19 -38.72 16.74
N GLY A 109 -8.18 -37.91 16.36
CA GLY A 109 -9.30 -37.54 17.22
C GLY A 109 -8.87 -36.65 18.42
N LEU A 110 -7.76 -35.95 18.30
CA LEU A 110 -7.26 -35.05 19.35
C LEU A 110 -7.88 -33.65 19.21
N PRO A 111 -8.16 -32.97 20.33
CA PRO A 111 -8.72 -31.63 20.30
C PRO A 111 -7.71 -30.60 19.76
N VAL A 112 -8.21 -29.54 19.16
CA VAL A 112 -7.40 -28.41 18.71
C VAL A 112 -8.14 -27.14 19.08
N SER A 113 -7.44 -26.24 19.76
CA SER A 113 -7.95 -24.91 20.10
C SER A 113 -7.21 -23.82 19.32
N VAL A 114 -7.92 -22.74 19.03
CA VAL A 114 -7.36 -21.53 18.44
C VAL A 114 -7.73 -20.35 19.33
N ALA A 115 -6.74 -19.59 19.77
CA ALA A 115 -6.93 -18.35 20.49
C ALA A 115 -6.60 -17.16 19.59
N VAL A 116 -7.44 -16.13 19.65
CA VAL A 116 -7.22 -14.84 19.01
C VAL A 116 -7.13 -13.80 20.10
N LEU A 117 -6.04 -13.05 20.12
CA LEU A 117 -5.77 -12.00 21.10
C LEU A 117 -5.64 -10.66 20.39
N ASP A 118 -6.17 -9.62 21.01
CA ASP A 118 -6.06 -8.25 20.55
C ASP A 118 -5.60 -7.36 21.72
N LEU A 119 -4.79 -6.35 21.45
CA LEU A 119 -4.36 -5.40 22.48
C LEU A 119 -5.36 -4.28 22.65
N ASP A 120 -6.14 -4.34 23.73
CA ASP A 120 -7.12 -3.32 24.06
C ASP A 120 -6.54 -1.91 24.04
N HIS A 121 -7.24 -0.99 23.39
CA HIS A 121 -6.86 0.41 23.33
C HIS A 121 -5.49 0.71 22.69
N PHE A 122 -4.94 -0.20 21.90
CA PHE A 122 -3.61 -0.02 21.29
C PHE A 122 -3.50 1.27 20.47
N LYS A 123 -4.55 1.63 19.72
CA LYS A 123 -4.61 2.91 19.02
C LYS A 123 -4.43 4.10 19.96
N GLN A 124 -5.06 4.08 21.13
CA GLN A 124 -4.92 5.15 22.13
C GLN A 124 -3.48 5.26 22.66
N VAL A 125 -2.79 4.13 22.81
CA VAL A 125 -1.35 4.11 23.18
C VAL A 125 -0.53 4.81 22.10
N ASN A 126 -0.75 4.49 20.82
CA ASN A 126 -0.08 5.13 19.70
C ASN A 126 -0.35 6.64 19.64
N ASP A 127 -1.62 7.04 19.76
CA ASP A 127 -2.05 8.43 19.67
C ASP A 127 -1.50 9.29 20.83
N THR A 128 -1.35 8.70 22.03
CA THR A 128 -0.91 9.43 23.23
C THR A 128 0.59 9.35 23.49
N ARG A 129 1.24 8.23 23.17
CA ARG A 129 2.64 7.92 23.49
C ARG A 129 3.55 7.78 22.29
N GLY A 130 2.98 7.82 21.07
CA GLY A 130 3.68 7.64 19.81
C GLY A 130 3.94 6.17 19.43
N HIS A 131 4.18 5.94 18.14
CA HIS A 131 4.35 4.60 17.57
C HIS A 131 5.52 3.82 18.18
N ALA A 132 6.59 4.49 18.60
CA ALA A 132 7.72 3.82 19.23
C ALA A 132 7.34 3.09 20.55
N VAL A 133 6.42 3.68 21.33
CA VAL A 133 5.89 3.04 22.53
C VAL A 133 4.93 1.91 22.19
N GLY A 134 4.11 2.08 21.15
CA GLY A 134 3.27 1.01 20.61
C GLY A 134 4.09 -0.20 20.16
N ASP A 135 5.19 0.02 19.45
CA ASP A 135 6.11 -1.03 19.02
C ASP A 135 6.73 -1.79 20.21
N LEU A 136 7.07 -1.08 21.29
CA LEU A 136 7.53 -1.71 22.52
C LEU A 136 6.44 -2.55 23.20
N ALA A 137 5.20 -2.07 23.20
CA ALA A 137 4.06 -2.81 23.73
C ALA A 137 3.83 -4.12 22.95
N LEU A 138 3.87 -4.06 21.61
CA LEU A 138 3.75 -5.24 20.74
C LEU A 138 4.88 -6.25 20.98
N LYS A 139 6.12 -5.79 21.10
CA LYS A 139 7.27 -6.65 21.43
C LYS A 139 7.13 -7.29 22.81
N HIS A 140 6.58 -6.56 23.77
CA HIS A 140 6.36 -7.07 25.12
C HIS A 140 5.27 -8.13 25.14
N ALA A 141 4.12 -7.86 24.51
CA ALA A 141 3.03 -8.81 24.36
C ALA A 141 3.49 -10.10 23.67
N ALA A 142 4.22 -9.98 22.55
CA ALA A 142 4.78 -11.13 21.85
C ALA A 142 5.66 -12.01 22.72
N ARG A 143 6.54 -11.41 23.55
CA ARG A 143 7.39 -12.15 24.47
C ARG A 143 6.60 -12.84 25.57
N LEU A 144 5.59 -12.18 26.15
CA LEU A 144 4.71 -12.79 27.14
C LEU A 144 3.96 -13.98 26.58
N ILE A 145 3.33 -13.83 25.42
CA ILE A 145 2.63 -14.92 24.74
C ILE A 145 3.59 -16.07 24.50
N GLN A 146 4.74 -15.82 23.90
CA GLN A 146 5.71 -16.86 23.56
C GLN A 146 6.24 -17.60 24.80
N SER A 147 6.42 -16.89 25.94
CA SER A 147 6.88 -17.51 27.18
C SER A 147 5.83 -18.41 27.84
N SER A 148 4.55 -18.23 27.51
CA SER A 148 3.43 -19.02 28.04
C SER A 148 3.12 -20.25 27.19
N LEU A 149 3.67 -20.36 25.97
CA LEU A 149 3.38 -21.41 25.03
C LEU A 149 4.36 -22.58 25.10
N ARG A 150 3.84 -23.77 24.79
CA ARG A 150 4.64 -24.99 24.63
C ARG A 150 5.36 -25.00 23.28
N LYS A 151 6.37 -25.86 23.12
CA LYS A 151 7.07 -26.02 21.83
C LYS A 151 6.20 -26.53 20.68
N SER A 152 5.09 -27.21 21.02
CA SER A 152 4.10 -27.71 20.07
C SER A 152 3.17 -26.63 19.54
N ASP A 153 3.04 -25.52 20.28
CA ASP A 153 2.09 -24.48 20.02
C ASP A 153 2.68 -23.52 18.97
N LEU A 154 1.81 -22.99 18.13
CA LEU A 154 2.19 -22.03 17.10
C LEU A 154 1.58 -20.68 17.44
N CYS A 155 2.39 -19.64 17.37
CA CYS A 155 1.93 -18.27 17.55
C CYS A 155 2.40 -17.39 16.41
N CYS A 156 1.53 -16.49 15.96
CA CYS A 156 1.89 -15.47 14.99
C CYS A 156 1.31 -14.10 15.37
N ARG A 157 1.93 -13.06 14.83
CA ARG A 157 1.28 -11.77 14.72
C ARG A 157 0.45 -11.77 13.45
N TRP A 158 -0.88 -11.67 13.61
CA TRP A 158 -1.82 -11.74 12.48
C TRP A 158 -1.84 -10.45 11.67
N GLY A 159 -1.72 -9.31 12.34
CA GLY A 159 -1.64 -7.97 11.77
C GLY A 159 -1.95 -6.91 12.82
N GLY A 160 -1.43 -5.70 12.68
CA GLY A 160 -1.67 -4.63 13.64
C GLY A 160 -1.33 -5.02 15.07
N GLU A 161 -2.33 -5.08 15.92
CA GLU A 161 -2.29 -5.48 17.33
C GLU A 161 -2.82 -6.90 17.61
N GLU A 162 -3.16 -7.65 16.56
CA GLU A 162 -3.78 -8.98 16.68
C GLU A 162 -2.73 -10.11 16.67
N PHE A 163 -2.92 -11.09 17.53
CA PHE A 163 -2.13 -12.31 17.62
C PHE A 163 -3.03 -13.54 17.51
N VAL A 164 -2.56 -14.59 16.84
CA VAL A 164 -3.27 -15.86 16.70
C VAL A 164 -2.37 -16.98 17.21
N ILE A 165 -2.96 -17.87 18.00
CA ILE A 165 -2.29 -19.03 18.58
C ILE A 165 -3.05 -20.28 18.17
N LEU A 166 -2.33 -21.31 17.72
CA LEU A 166 -2.83 -22.66 17.53
C LEU A 166 -2.29 -23.56 18.65
N LEU A 167 -3.19 -24.24 19.32
CA LEU A 167 -2.91 -25.12 20.46
C LEU A 167 -3.33 -26.56 20.07
N PRO A 168 -2.40 -27.36 19.49
CA PRO A 168 -2.66 -28.76 19.17
C PRO A 168 -2.82 -29.56 20.47
N ASP A 169 -3.66 -30.60 20.42
CA ASP A 169 -3.94 -31.49 21.55
C ASP A 169 -4.34 -30.74 22.83
N THR A 170 -5.21 -29.73 22.66
CA THR A 170 -5.68 -28.88 23.76
C THR A 170 -7.17 -28.66 23.60
N ALA A 171 -7.94 -29.07 24.63
CA ALA A 171 -9.37 -28.82 24.67
C ALA A 171 -9.66 -27.35 25.00
N LEU A 172 -10.88 -26.89 24.71
CA LEU A 172 -11.28 -25.49 24.93
C LEU A 172 -11.17 -25.07 26.41
N GLU A 173 -11.37 -26.01 27.31
CA GLU A 173 -11.33 -25.78 28.77
C GLU A 173 -9.89 -25.62 29.30
N ASP A 174 -8.90 -26.08 28.52
CA ASP A 174 -7.47 -26.06 28.85
C ASP A 174 -6.69 -25.00 28.04
N ALA A 175 -7.40 -24.25 27.17
CA ALA A 175 -6.80 -23.32 26.21
C ALA A 175 -6.53 -21.91 26.77
#